data_3d429005c9eafed65d1fb14b7a6b4889
#
_entry.id   3d429005c9eafed65d1fb14b7a6b4889
#
_cell.length_a   1.000
_cell.length_b   1.000
_cell.length_c   1.000
_cell.angle_alpha   90.00
_cell.angle_beta   90.00
_cell.angle_gamma   90.00
#
_symmetry.space_group_name_H-M   'P 1'
#
loop_
_entity.id
_entity.type
_entity.pdbx_description
1 polymer ?
#
loop_
_entity_poly.entity_id
_entity_poly.type
_entity_poly.pdbx_seq_one_letter_code
_entity_poly.pdbx_strand_id
1 'polypeptide(L)'
;MMGNSAKKVATCAERAKAVNYSPPAFKYNLELQKDVMPLLIAPEKTALLVIDMQNLFTEPGAPLAAPDGPQVVVQINKLVDYCRAHNIPIIWVQETNRKDGSDMGMMAKHWKILAPPDSMLAEGSHWWELYPELHNEPTDIYVKKPKYNAFWGSDLEAVLRSLGIESLIFTGIAFDVCVYTTLIDAFHRDFNPVIAVDATGSPFPYKEASMWHIETLWGRVLTAAEIITELQALAP
;
A
#
# COMPACT_ATOMS: atom_id res chain seq x y z
N MET A 1 33.03 23.99 -27.50
CA MET A 1 31.87 24.06 -26.57
C MET A 1 30.67 23.49 -27.31
N MET A 2 30.39 22.19 -27.11
CA MET A 2 29.16 21.60 -27.68
C MET A 2 28.09 21.65 -26.59
N GLY A 3 27.09 22.50 -26.82
CA GLY A 3 25.95 22.65 -25.96
C GLY A 3 25.10 21.38 -25.98
N ASN A 4 25.10 20.65 -24.87
CA ASN A 4 24.27 19.47 -24.68
C ASN A 4 22.82 19.96 -24.37
N SER A 5 22.06 20.21 -25.43
CA SER A 5 20.63 20.48 -25.35
C SER A 5 19.93 19.19 -24.92
N ALA A 6 19.74 19.02 -23.60
CA ALA A 6 18.89 17.97 -23.05
C ALA A 6 17.48 18.16 -23.64
N LYS A 7 17.08 17.29 -24.57
CA LYS A 7 15.73 17.30 -25.14
C LYS A 7 14.76 17.08 -23.97
N LYS A 8 13.91 18.08 -23.70
CA LYS A 8 12.85 18.01 -22.72
C LYS A 8 11.94 16.81 -23.06
N VAL A 9 11.88 15.84 -22.17
CA VAL A 9 11.01 14.66 -22.36
C VAL A 9 9.57 15.12 -22.12
N ALA A 10 8.69 14.86 -23.10
CA ALA A 10 7.28 15.22 -22.98
C ALA A 10 6.62 14.49 -21.80
N THR A 11 5.76 15.18 -21.06
CA THR A 11 4.97 14.62 -19.96
C THR A 11 3.91 13.64 -20.49
N CYS A 12 3.37 12.77 -19.63
CA CYS A 12 2.28 11.87 -20.00
C CYS A 12 1.06 12.64 -20.55
N ALA A 13 0.74 13.82 -19.97
CA ALA A 13 -0.36 14.66 -20.43
C ALA A 13 -0.10 15.22 -21.85
N GLU A 14 1.13 15.63 -22.16
CA GLU A 14 1.52 16.09 -23.50
C GLU A 14 1.47 14.97 -24.53
N ARG A 15 1.88 13.75 -24.16
CA ARG A 15 1.80 12.56 -25.02
C ARG A 15 0.35 12.12 -25.25
N ALA A 16 -0.50 12.13 -24.22
CA ALA A 16 -1.92 11.82 -24.35
C ALA A 16 -2.62 12.76 -25.32
N LYS A 17 -2.33 14.08 -25.24
CA LYS A 17 -2.83 15.07 -26.20
C LYS A 17 -2.34 14.83 -27.63
N ALA A 18 -1.06 14.43 -27.80
CA ALA A 18 -0.47 14.18 -29.12
C ALA A 18 -1.10 13.00 -29.87
N VAL A 19 -1.71 12.04 -29.15
CA VAL A 19 -2.40 10.88 -29.73
C VAL A 19 -3.93 10.97 -29.67
N ASN A 20 -4.48 12.15 -29.37
CA ASN A 20 -5.92 12.38 -29.18
C ASN A 20 -6.57 11.40 -28.18
N TYR A 21 -5.80 10.97 -27.17
CA TYR A 21 -6.31 10.08 -26.15
C TYR A 21 -7.22 10.86 -25.22
N SER A 22 -8.51 10.67 -25.37
CA SER A 22 -9.48 10.96 -24.33
C SER A 22 -9.75 9.64 -23.60
N PRO A 23 -9.56 9.56 -22.29
CA PRO A 23 -9.99 8.38 -21.56
C PRO A 23 -11.47 8.16 -21.87
N PRO A 24 -11.88 6.93 -22.23
CA PRO A 24 -13.29 6.66 -22.47
C PRO A 24 -14.07 7.07 -21.22
N ALA A 25 -15.23 7.73 -21.43
CA ALA A 25 -16.21 7.88 -20.37
C ALA A 25 -16.58 6.44 -19.96
N PHE A 26 -16.06 5.97 -18.85
CA PHE A 26 -16.28 4.63 -18.35
C PHE A 26 -17.78 4.48 -18.09
N LYS A 27 -18.49 3.86 -19.00
CA LYS A 27 -19.79 3.25 -18.68
C LYS A 27 -19.46 1.94 -17.98
N TYR A 28 -19.41 2.03 -16.68
CA TYR A 28 -19.28 0.88 -15.80
C TYR A 28 -20.41 -0.11 -16.14
N ASN A 29 -20.05 -1.31 -16.57
CA ASN A 29 -21.05 -2.34 -16.79
C ASN A 29 -21.38 -3.01 -15.44
N LEU A 30 -22.29 -2.38 -14.68
CA LEU A 30 -22.77 -2.87 -13.38
C LEU A 30 -23.35 -4.30 -13.44
N GLU A 31 -23.68 -4.81 -14.63
CA GLU A 31 -24.17 -6.18 -14.76
C GLU A 31 -23.07 -7.22 -14.59
N LEU A 32 -21.82 -6.90 -14.96
CA LEU A 32 -20.69 -7.80 -14.73
C LEU A 32 -20.35 -7.96 -13.24
N GLN A 33 -20.66 -6.96 -12.42
CA GLN A 33 -20.43 -7.06 -10.97
C GLN A 33 -21.40 -8.01 -10.26
N LYS A 34 -22.57 -8.27 -10.84
CA LYS A 34 -23.56 -9.18 -10.23
C LYS A 34 -23.09 -10.64 -10.21
N ASP A 35 -22.13 -10.98 -11.07
CA ASP A 35 -21.56 -12.32 -11.18
C ASP A 35 -20.27 -12.50 -10.36
N VAL A 36 -19.77 -11.43 -9.72
CA VAL A 36 -18.60 -11.51 -8.83
C VAL A 36 -19.07 -11.93 -7.44
N MET A 37 -18.74 -13.13 -7.01
CA MET A 37 -18.97 -13.56 -5.64
C MET A 37 -18.06 -12.82 -4.68
N PRO A 38 -18.57 -12.04 -3.72
CA PRO A 38 -17.73 -11.43 -2.70
C PRO A 38 -17.12 -12.53 -1.84
N LEU A 39 -15.80 -12.63 -1.85
CA LEU A 39 -15.08 -13.51 -0.94
C LEU A 39 -15.06 -12.84 0.44
N LEU A 40 -15.78 -13.44 1.39
CA LEU A 40 -15.79 -12.98 2.79
C LEU A 40 -14.46 -13.31 3.46
N ILE A 41 -14.08 -12.47 4.43
CA ILE A 41 -12.88 -12.68 5.24
C ILE A 41 -13.19 -13.61 6.41
N ALA A 42 -12.49 -14.74 6.51
CA ALA A 42 -12.54 -15.62 7.67
C ALA A 42 -11.56 -15.10 8.75
N PRO A 43 -12.03 -14.68 9.94
CA PRO A 43 -11.17 -14.02 10.93
C PRO A 43 -9.92 -14.81 11.28
N GLU A 44 -10.02 -16.12 11.44
CA GLU A 44 -8.93 -17.05 11.80
C GLU A 44 -7.89 -17.26 10.68
N LYS A 45 -8.20 -16.81 9.45
CA LYS A 45 -7.32 -16.92 8.27
C LYS A 45 -7.01 -15.55 7.66
N THR A 46 -7.19 -14.50 8.43
CA THR A 46 -7.02 -13.12 8.00
C THR A 46 -5.82 -12.49 8.69
N ALA A 47 -5.08 -11.63 7.99
CA ALA A 47 -4.05 -10.76 8.55
C ALA A 47 -4.26 -9.30 8.12
N LEU A 48 -3.90 -8.37 9.00
CA LEU A 48 -3.85 -6.94 8.72
C LEU A 48 -2.44 -6.57 8.22
N LEU A 49 -2.35 -6.00 7.02
CA LEU A 49 -1.11 -5.40 6.49
C LEU A 49 -1.16 -3.90 6.64
N VAL A 50 -0.18 -3.34 7.36
CA VAL A 50 0.03 -1.89 7.50
C VAL A 50 1.30 -1.52 6.73
N ILE A 51 1.12 -0.91 5.55
CA ILE A 51 2.19 -0.73 4.56
C ILE A 51 2.72 0.70 4.61
N ASP A 52 4.03 0.84 4.82
CA ASP A 52 4.83 2.07 4.71
C ASP A 52 4.28 3.27 5.50
N MET A 53 3.75 3.01 6.71
CA MET A 53 3.33 4.08 7.62
C MET A 53 4.55 4.68 8.35
N GLN A 54 5.57 5.02 7.57
CA GLN A 54 6.84 5.61 8.01
C GLN A 54 6.75 7.14 8.00
N ASN A 55 7.61 7.82 8.77
CA ASN A 55 7.63 9.27 8.87
C ASN A 55 7.70 9.95 7.50
N LEU A 56 8.49 9.40 6.55
CA LEU A 56 8.62 9.96 5.19
C LEU A 56 7.27 10.14 4.48
N PHE A 57 6.32 9.25 4.71
CA PHE A 57 5.04 9.20 4.00
C PHE A 57 3.86 9.71 4.85
N THR A 58 4.05 9.83 6.17
CA THR A 58 2.94 10.09 7.12
C THR A 58 3.09 11.41 7.88
N GLU A 59 4.33 11.80 8.24
CA GLU A 59 4.59 13.00 9.04
C GLU A 59 4.21 14.26 8.27
N PRO A 60 3.38 15.15 8.86
CA PRO A 60 3.02 16.40 8.18
C PRO A 60 4.25 17.23 7.79
N GLY A 61 4.34 17.58 6.50
CA GLY A 61 5.46 18.33 5.95
C GLY A 61 6.65 17.47 5.49
N ALA A 62 6.60 16.15 5.66
CA ALA A 62 7.60 15.26 5.07
C ALA A 62 7.58 15.31 3.54
N PRO A 63 8.73 15.05 2.87
CA PRO A 63 8.87 15.22 1.43
C PRO A 63 7.88 14.43 0.57
N LEU A 64 7.38 13.30 1.07
CA LEU A 64 6.43 12.43 0.39
C LEU A 64 5.17 12.15 1.23
N ALA A 65 4.85 13.06 2.17
CA ALA A 65 3.69 12.90 3.03
C ALA A 65 2.38 12.87 2.24
N ALA A 66 1.53 11.91 2.56
CA ALA A 66 0.15 11.93 2.13
C ALA A 66 -0.60 13.04 2.88
N PRO A 67 -1.38 13.90 2.18
CA PRO A 67 -2.12 15.00 2.82
C PRO A 67 -3.11 14.53 3.90
N ASP A 68 -3.62 13.31 3.76
CA ASP A 68 -4.57 12.65 4.66
C ASP A 68 -3.89 11.70 5.67
N GLY A 69 -2.56 11.73 5.78
CA GLY A 69 -1.77 10.83 6.64
C GLY A 69 -2.26 10.73 8.08
N PRO A 70 -2.47 11.84 8.83
CA PRO A 70 -2.98 11.77 10.18
C PRO A 70 -4.37 11.14 10.31
N GLN A 71 -5.27 11.36 9.35
CA GLN A 71 -6.60 10.73 9.32
C GLN A 71 -6.51 9.22 9.05
N VAL A 72 -5.58 8.83 8.18
CA VAL A 72 -5.27 7.42 7.89
C VAL A 72 -4.78 6.70 9.13
N VAL A 73 -3.89 7.30 9.92
CA VAL A 73 -3.41 6.76 11.21
C VAL A 73 -4.57 6.43 12.16
N VAL A 74 -5.55 7.33 12.29
CA VAL A 74 -6.73 7.10 13.15
C VAL A 74 -7.50 5.86 12.72
N GLN A 75 -7.69 5.63 11.42
CA GLN A 75 -8.43 4.46 10.93
C GLN A 75 -7.60 3.17 11.03
N ILE A 76 -6.30 3.25 10.75
CA ILE A 76 -5.39 2.12 10.96
C ILE A 76 -5.41 1.67 12.41
N ASN A 77 -5.30 2.60 13.37
CA ASN A 77 -5.30 2.26 14.79
C ASN A 77 -6.59 1.56 15.24
N LYS A 78 -7.76 1.93 14.70
CA LYS A 78 -9.02 1.18 14.95
C LYS A 78 -8.95 -0.27 14.49
N LEU A 79 -8.38 -0.52 13.30
CA LEU A 79 -8.19 -1.88 12.79
C LEU A 79 -7.15 -2.64 13.61
N VAL A 80 -6.04 -1.99 13.95
CA VAL A 80 -4.96 -2.56 14.79
C VAL A 80 -5.51 -2.99 16.16
N ASP A 81 -6.23 -2.09 16.85
CA ASP A 81 -6.80 -2.37 18.17
C ASP A 81 -7.81 -3.53 18.10
N TYR A 82 -8.66 -3.54 17.07
CA TYR A 82 -9.60 -4.63 16.85
C TYR A 82 -8.89 -5.96 16.56
N CYS A 83 -7.95 -5.96 15.63
CA CYS A 83 -7.20 -7.16 15.24
C CYS A 83 -6.44 -7.75 16.43
N ARG A 84 -5.77 -6.90 17.22
CA ARG A 84 -5.04 -7.32 18.42
C ARG A 84 -5.96 -7.95 19.46
N ALA A 85 -7.12 -7.34 19.73
CA ALA A 85 -8.11 -7.87 20.67
C ALA A 85 -8.69 -9.23 20.25
N HIS A 86 -8.61 -9.59 18.95
CA HIS A 86 -9.18 -10.81 18.39
C HIS A 86 -8.12 -11.77 17.85
N ASN A 87 -6.83 -11.60 18.21
CA ASN A 87 -5.70 -12.42 17.79
C ASN A 87 -5.55 -12.54 16.25
N ILE A 88 -5.97 -11.54 15.50
CA ILE A 88 -5.71 -11.43 14.06
C ILE A 88 -4.29 -10.87 13.90
N PRO A 89 -3.38 -11.56 13.18
CA PRO A 89 -2.01 -11.09 12.98
C PRO A 89 -1.93 -9.71 12.36
N ILE A 90 -1.06 -8.87 12.93
CA ILE A 90 -0.76 -7.52 12.44
C ILE A 90 0.66 -7.54 11.87
N ILE A 91 0.80 -7.14 10.62
CA ILE A 91 2.06 -7.14 9.89
C ILE A 91 2.39 -5.72 9.44
N TRP A 92 3.41 -5.14 10.05
CA TRP A 92 3.97 -3.85 9.70
C TRP A 92 4.98 -4.03 8.58
N VAL A 93 4.71 -3.44 7.43
CA VAL A 93 5.60 -3.50 6.26
C VAL A 93 6.30 -2.15 6.10
N GLN A 94 7.63 -2.16 6.06
CA GLN A 94 8.42 -0.94 5.91
C GLN A 94 9.30 -1.01 4.67
N GLU A 95 9.22 0.00 3.81
CA GLU A 95 10.21 0.15 2.75
C GLU A 95 11.57 0.45 3.38
N THR A 96 12.53 -0.42 3.10
CA THR A 96 13.86 -0.38 3.72
C THR A 96 14.93 -0.54 2.67
N ASN A 97 15.80 0.45 2.56
CA ASN A 97 16.91 0.42 1.63
C ASN A 97 18.26 0.38 2.35
N ARG A 98 19.25 -0.17 1.70
CA ARG A 98 20.64 -0.04 2.18
C ARG A 98 21.06 1.43 2.12
N LYS A 99 21.88 1.84 3.07
CA LYS A 99 22.33 3.24 3.18
C LYS A 99 22.99 3.74 1.88
N ASP A 100 23.77 2.87 1.22
CA ASP A 100 24.42 3.16 -0.06
C ASP A 100 23.48 3.04 -1.29
N GLY A 101 22.21 2.66 -1.09
CA GLY A 101 21.22 2.49 -2.15
C GLY A 101 21.50 1.36 -3.13
N SER A 102 22.41 0.42 -2.81
CA SER A 102 22.81 -0.67 -3.72
C SER A 102 21.67 -1.63 -4.07
N ASP A 103 20.60 -1.67 -3.27
CA ASP A 103 19.38 -2.46 -3.48
C ASP A 103 18.25 -1.69 -4.17
N MET A 104 18.36 -0.39 -4.34
CA MET A 104 17.29 0.46 -4.92
C MET A 104 17.12 0.25 -6.44
N GLY A 105 18.22 -0.02 -7.18
CA GLY A 105 18.16 -0.25 -8.64
C GLY A 105 17.52 0.91 -9.41
N MET A 106 16.43 0.65 -10.15
CA MET A 106 15.74 1.68 -10.94
C MET A 106 15.08 2.76 -10.08
N MET A 107 14.70 2.48 -8.83
CA MET A 107 14.13 3.48 -7.92
C MET A 107 15.11 4.62 -7.67
N ALA A 108 16.39 4.32 -7.39
CA ALA A 108 17.42 5.33 -7.21
C ALA A 108 17.63 6.23 -8.45
N LYS A 109 17.40 5.70 -9.65
CA LYS A 109 17.52 6.43 -10.91
C LYS A 109 16.29 7.31 -11.18
N HIS A 110 15.12 6.85 -10.76
CA HIS A 110 13.84 7.52 -11.00
C HIS A 110 13.51 8.56 -9.92
N TRP A 111 13.72 8.20 -8.66
CA TRP A 111 13.46 9.03 -7.49
C TRP A 111 14.75 9.53 -6.84
N LYS A 112 15.29 10.61 -7.35
CA LYS A 112 16.55 11.19 -6.83
C LYS A 112 16.48 11.58 -5.36
N ILE A 113 15.28 11.93 -4.86
CA ILE A 113 15.07 12.30 -3.46
C ILE A 113 15.31 11.13 -2.49
N LEU A 114 15.14 9.89 -2.96
CA LEU A 114 15.38 8.68 -2.17
C LEU A 114 16.81 8.15 -2.33
N ALA A 115 17.54 8.68 -3.32
CA ALA A 115 18.83 8.14 -3.73
C ALA A 115 19.99 8.55 -2.79
N PRO A 116 21.10 7.77 -2.76
CA PRO A 116 22.30 8.12 -2.02
C PRO A 116 22.84 9.53 -2.35
N PRO A 117 23.68 10.12 -1.46
CA PRO A 117 24.59 9.38 -0.55
C PRO A 117 23.96 8.77 0.69
N ASP A 118 22.81 9.31 1.16
CA ASP A 118 22.12 8.74 2.32
C ASP A 118 20.65 8.48 1.92
N SER A 119 20.32 7.20 1.71
CA SER A 119 18.91 6.82 1.46
C SER A 119 18.03 7.27 2.63
N MET A 120 16.96 8.00 2.34
CA MET A 120 15.99 8.43 3.35
C MET A 120 15.33 7.24 4.05
N LEU A 121 15.24 6.11 3.36
CA LEU A 121 14.64 4.87 3.87
C LEU A 121 15.69 3.85 4.35
N ALA A 122 16.91 4.33 4.68
CA ALA A 122 17.88 3.48 5.36
C ALA A 122 17.42 3.20 6.78
N GLU A 123 17.56 1.94 7.20
CA GLU A 123 17.19 1.53 8.56
C GLU A 123 17.85 2.41 9.63
N GLY A 124 17.04 2.87 10.58
CA GLY A 124 17.47 3.75 11.67
C GLY A 124 17.52 5.23 11.30
N SER A 125 17.16 5.63 10.08
CA SER A 125 16.94 7.05 9.78
C SER A 125 15.57 7.52 10.31
N HIS A 126 15.43 8.81 10.61
CA HIS A 126 14.15 9.39 11.03
C HIS A 126 13.02 9.09 10.03
N TRP A 127 13.30 9.18 8.76
CA TRP A 127 12.30 8.96 7.70
C TRP A 127 11.88 7.49 7.55
N TRP A 128 12.74 6.56 7.96
CA TRP A 128 12.47 5.14 7.95
C TRP A 128 11.60 4.69 9.13
N GLU A 129 11.67 5.37 10.27
CA GLU A 129 10.91 5.00 11.47
C GLU A 129 9.40 5.05 11.20
N LEU A 130 8.66 4.16 11.86
CA LEU A 130 7.19 4.20 11.85
C LEU A 130 6.71 5.49 12.52
N TYR A 131 5.61 6.02 12.02
CA TYR A 131 5.02 7.24 12.57
C TYR A 131 4.57 7.02 14.02
N PRO A 132 4.97 7.88 14.97
CA PRO A 132 4.91 7.58 16.41
C PRO A 132 3.48 7.47 16.99
N GLU A 133 2.46 7.95 16.29
CA GLU A 133 1.07 7.84 16.72
C GLU A 133 0.41 6.50 16.35
N LEU A 134 1.14 5.58 15.72
CA LEU A 134 0.65 4.25 15.42
C LEU A 134 0.68 3.35 16.66
N HIS A 135 -0.34 2.50 16.80
CA HIS A 135 -0.45 1.54 17.90
C HIS A 135 0.33 0.24 17.63
N ASN A 136 1.56 0.35 17.13
CA ASN A 136 2.42 -0.81 16.92
C ASN A 136 3.09 -1.27 18.23
N GLU A 137 3.28 -2.57 18.37
CA GLU A 137 3.91 -3.20 19.52
C GLU A 137 5.12 -4.06 19.11
N PRO A 138 6.15 -4.22 19.97
CA PRO A 138 7.31 -5.06 19.66
C PRO A 138 6.99 -6.53 19.38
N THR A 139 5.82 -6.99 19.80
CA THR A 139 5.30 -8.34 19.59
C THR A 139 4.63 -8.55 18.24
N ASP A 140 4.34 -7.46 17.53
CA ASP A 140 3.78 -7.52 16.17
C ASP A 140 4.82 -8.05 15.16
N ILE A 141 4.36 -8.41 13.98
CA ILE A 141 5.24 -8.90 12.91
C ILE A 141 5.74 -7.73 12.08
N TYR A 142 7.05 -7.69 11.80
CA TYR A 142 7.68 -6.65 11.00
C TYR A 142 8.34 -7.25 9.78
N VAL A 143 7.99 -6.72 8.60
CA VAL A 143 8.54 -7.14 7.30
C VAL A 143 9.22 -5.94 6.64
N LYS A 144 10.44 -6.13 6.16
CA LYS A 144 11.20 -5.13 5.41
C LYS A 144 11.15 -5.46 3.92
N LYS A 145 10.89 -4.46 3.10
CA LYS A 145 10.86 -4.60 1.64
C LYS A 145 11.74 -3.56 0.95
N PRO A 146 12.53 -3.93 -0.08
CA PRO A 146 13.39 -2.97 -0.78
C PRO A 146 12.72 -2.32 -2.00
N LYS A 147 11.46 -2.61 -2.28
CA LYS A 147 10.67 -2.13 -3.44
C LYS A 147 9.25 -1.81 -3.04
N TYR A 148 8.46 -1.22 -3.96
CA TYR A 148 7.06 -0.90 -3.74
C TYR A 148 6.23 -2.10 -3.33
N ASN A 149 6.36 -3.21 -4.05
CA ASN A 149 5.64 -4.45 -3.78
C ASN A 149 6.26 -5.18 -2.58
N ALA A 150 5.43 -5.48 -1.57
CA ALA A 150 5.88 -6.11 -0.34
C ALA A 150 6.25 -7.59 -0.47
N PHE A 151 5.80 -8.28 -1.50
CA PHE A 151 6.21 -9.67 -1.76
C PHE A 151 7.58 -9.76 -2.44
N TRP A 152 8.05 -8.66 -3.05
CA TRP A 152 9.32 -8.69 -3.77
C TRP A 152 10.51 -8.48 -2.83
N GLY A 153 11.35 -9.51 -2.70
CA GLY A 153 12.60 -9.44 -1.94
C GLY A 153 12.43 -9.33 -0.43
N SER A 154 11.27 -9.78 0.10
CA SER A 154 10.94 -9.86 1.52
C SER A 154 10.58 -11.29 1.91
N ASP A 155 10.32 -11.51 3.17
CA ASP A 155 9.82 -12.76 3.74
C ASP A 155 8.29 -12.79 3.93
N LEU A 156 7.56 -11.78 3.44
CA LEU A 156 6.12 -11.62 3.65
C LEU A 156 5.35 -12.90 3.30
N GLU A 157 5.58 -13.49 2.12
CA GLU A 157 4.84 -14.69 1.71
C GLU A 157 5.12 -15.87 2.62
N ALA A 158 6.38 -16.08 3.02
CA ALA A 158 6.75 -17.16 3.93
C ALA A 158 6.03 -17.01 5.29
N VAL A 159 5.96 -15.79 5.82
CA VAL A 159 5.22 -15.45 7.04
C VAL A 159 3.74 -15.77 6.88
N LEU A 160 3.09 -15.26 5.84
CA LEU A 160 1.66 -15.46 5.60
C LEU A 160 1.30 -16.95 5.44
N ARG A 161 2.08 -17.71 4.66
CA ARG A 161 1.87 -19.15 4.47
C ARG A 161 2.07 -19.94 5.76
N SER A 162 3.07 -19.57 6.55
CA SER A 162 3.33 -20.22 7.86
C SER A 162 2.20 -20.01 8.86
N LEU A 163 1.53 -18.87 8.79
CA LEU A 163 0.37 -18.54 9.62
C LEU A 163 -0.95 -19.08 9.08
N GLY A 164 -0.96 -19.70 7.90
CA GLY A 164 -2.17 -20.21 7.25
C GLY A 164 -3.13 -19.12 6.78
N ILE A 165 -2.61 -17.93 6.47
CA ILE A 165 -3.42 -16.78 6.04
C ILE A 165 -3.94 -17.01 4.63
N GLU A 166 -5.21 -16.71 4.42
CA GLU A 166 -5.90 -16.75 3.12
C GLU A 166 -6.44 -15.37 2.70
N SER A 167 -6.76 -14.48 3.67
CA SER A 167 -7.28 -13.14 3.42
C SER A 167 -6.37 -12.06 3.97
N LEU A 168 -6.26 -10.94 3.25
CA LEU A 168 -5.41 -9.82 3.63
C LEU A 168 -6.20 -8.51 3.65
N ILE A 169 -6.19 -7.83 4.80
CA ILE A 169 -6.71 -6.47 4.93
C ILE A 169 -5.55 -5.50 4.65
N PHE A 170 -5.69 -4.72 3.60
CA PHE A 170 -4.68 -3.76 3.15
C PHE A 170 -4.95 -2.36 3.70
N THR A 171 -3.91 -1.75 4.30
CA THR A 171 -3.88 -0.36 4.78
C THR A 171 -2.54 0.29 4.46
N GLY A 172 -2.42 1.59 4.62
CA GLY A 172 -1.15 2.33 4.57
C GLY A 172 -1.00 3.31 3.42
N ILE A 173 0.24 3.68 3.09
CA ILE A 173 0.64 4.72 2.10
C ILE A 173 1.75 4.16 1.19
N ALA A 174 1.81 4.43 -0.15
CA ALA A 174 0.78 5.12 -0.90
C ALA A 174 -0.21 4.11 -1.48
N PHE A 175 -1.50 4.45 -1.41
CA PHE A 175 -2.59 3.59 -1.91
C PHE A 175 -2.35 3.11 -3.34
N ASP A 176 -2.01 4.02 -4.23
CA ASP A 176 -1.85 3.80 -5.67
C ASP A 176 -0.44 3.36 -6.10
N VAL A 177 0.45 3.11 -5.14
CA VAL A 177 1.83 2.63 -5.37
C VAL A 177 2.10 1.35 -4.57
N CYS A 178 2.58 1.48 -3.34
CA CYS A 178 3.03 0.33 -2.53
C CYS A 178 1.88 -0.59 -2.14
N VAL A 179 0.76 -0.01 -1.68
CA VAL A 179 -0.44 -0.76 -1.31
C VAL A 179 -1.02 -1.45 -2.54
N TYR A 180 -1.22 -0.72 -3.64
CA TYR A 180 -1.81 -1.23 -4.87
C TYR A 180 -0.99 -2.35 -5.52
N THR A 181 0.33 -2.16 -5.67
CA THR A 181 1.19 -3.19 -6.27
C THR A 181 1.29 -4.44 -5.42
N THR A 182 1.26 -4.30 -4.10
CA THR A 182 1.25 -5.44 -3.17
C THR A 182 -0.08 -6.18 -3.22
N LEU A 183 -1.20 -5.47 -3.31
CA LEU A 183 -2.53 -6.06 -3.39
C LEU A 183 -2.72 -6.89 -4.65
N ILE A 184 -2.29 -6.38 -5.81
CA ILE A 184 -2.35 -7.12 -7.08
C ILE A 184 -1.50 -8.39 -7.01
N ASP A 185 -0.28 -8.33 -6.46
CA ASP A 185 0.58 -9.50 -6.33
C ASP A 185 0.02 -10.51 -5.31
N ALA A 186 -0.66 -10.04 -4.24
CA ALA A 186 -1.40 -10.90 -3.32
C ALA A 186 -2.49 -11.71 -4.03
N PHE A 187 -3.29 -11.05 -4.88
CA PHE A 187 -4.32 -11.72 -5.68
C PHE A 187 -3.72 -12.79 -6.58
N HIS A 188 -2.61 -12.49 -7.27
CA HIS A 188 -1.93 -13.48 -8.13
C HIS A 188 -1.23 -14.62 -7.36
N ARG A 189 -1.14 -14.50 -6.03
CA ARG A 189 -0.66 -15.54 -5.11
C ARG A 189 -1.80 -16.25 -4.39
N ASP A 190 -3.04 -16.11 -4.88
CA ASP A 190 -4.23 -16.73 -4.32
C ASP A 190 -4.56 -16.29 -2.88
N PHE A 191 -4.22 -15.06 -2.50
CA PHE A 191 -4.79 -14.41 -1.33
C PHE A 191 -6.07 -13.66 -1.71
N ASN A 192 -7.02 -13.56 -0.77
CA ASN A 192 -8.22 -12.76 -0.91
C ASN A 192 -7.98 -11.32 -0.40
N PRO A 193 -7.80 -10.32 -1.26
CA PRO A 193 -7.49 -8.96 -0.84
C PRO A 193 -8.74 -8.16 -0.50
N VAL A 194 -8.70 -7.47 0.62
CA VAL A 194 -9.68 -6.46 1.03
C VAL A 194 -8.94 -5.18 1.42
N ILE A 195 -9.29 -4.04 0.85
CA ILE A 195 -8.65 -2.77 1.19
C ILE A 195 -9.55 -1.91 2.05
N ALA A 196 -8.99 -1.38 3.16
CA ALA A 196 -9.64 -0.37 3.99
C ALA A 196 -9.38 1.02 3.40
N VAL A 197 -10.29 1.51 2.56
CA VAL A 197 -10.08 2.71 1.75
C VAL A 197 -9.87 3.99 2.56
N ASP A 198 -10.47 4.09 3.73
CA ASP A 198 -10.32 5.20 4.69
C ASP A 198 -9.09 5.05 5.61
N ALA A 199 -8.50 3.85 5.64
CA ALA A 199 -7.22 3.55 6.27
C ALA A 199 -6.04 3.52 5.29
N THR A 200 -6.20 4.19 4.12
CA THR A 200 -5.15 4.34 3.11
C THR A 200 -5.05 5.78 2.64
N GLY A 201 -3.83 6.27 2.42
CA GLY A 201 -3.54 7.61 1.92
C GLY A 201 -2.66 7.60 0.67
N SER A 202 -2.57 8.74 -0.03
CA SER A 202 -1.60 8.90 -1.11
C SER A 202 -1.20 10.36 -1.32
N PRO A 203 0.09 10.62 -1.59
CA PRO A 203 0.53 11.93 -2.08
C PRO A 203 0.20 12.17 -3.55
N PHE A 204 -0.37 11.17 -4.26
CA PHE A 204 -0.64 11.23 -5.69
C PHE A 204 -2.15 11.26 -5.98
N PRO A 205 -2.59 11.80 -7.14
CA PRO A 205 -4.00 11.97 -7.46
C PRO A 205 -4.67 10.74 -8.10
N TYR A 206 -4.11 9.53 -7.93
CA TYR A 206 -4.57 8.32 -8.64
C TYR A 206 -5.39 7.37 -7.78
N LYS A 207 -5.64 7.71 -6.50
CA LYS A 207 -6.36 6.86 -5.54
C LYS A 207 -7.72 6.40 -6.08
N GLU A 208 -8.52 7.29 -6.63
CA GLU A 208 -9.85 6.96 -7.14
C GLU A 208 -9.80 5.96 -8.31
N ALA A 209 -8.90 6.16 -9.28
CA ALA A 209 -8.74 5.25 -10.42
C ALA A 209 -8.28 3.86 -9.97
N SER A 210 -7.36 3.79 -9.03
CA SER A 210 -6.87 2.52 -8.47
C SER A 210 -7.95 1.80 -7.67
N MET A 211 -8.80 2.52 -6.96
CA MET A 211 -9.94 2.00 -6.22
C MET A 211 -10.93 1.26 -7.13
N TRP A 212 -11.30 1.87 -8.26
CA TRP A 212 -12.13 1.24 -9.29
C TRP A 212 -11.53 -0.04 -9.85
N HIS A 213 -10.21 -0.07 -10.08
CA HIS A 213 -9.49 -1.25 -10.53
C HIS A 213 -9.56 -2.40 -9.52
N ILE A 214 -9.33 -2.07 -8.24
CA ILE A 214 -9.36 -3.08 -7.17
C ILE A 214 -10.74 -3.71 -7.11
N GLU A 215 -11.78 -2.90 -6.99
CA GLU A 215 -13.16 -3.39 -6.81
C GLU A 215 -13.65 -4.20 -8.01
N THR A 216 -13.17 -3.87 -9.21
CA THR A 216 -13.60 -4.54 -10.44
C THR A 216 -12.87 -5.87 -10.67
N LEU A 217 -11.58 -5.96 -10.33
CA LEU A 217 -10.71 -7.03 -10.83
C LEU A 217 -9.98 -7.82 -9.73
N TRP A 218 -9.68 -7.20 -8.58
CA TRP A 218 -8.66 -7.74 -7.70
C TRP A 218 -9.13 -8.07 -6.29
N GLY A 219 -10.16 -7.39 -5.79
CA GLY A 219 -10.57 -7.55 -4.41
C GLY A 219 -11.73 -6.66 -4.03
N ARG A 220 -11.91 -6.43 -2.74
CA ARG A 220 -13.00 -5.63 -2.19
C ARG A 220 -12.50 -4.31 -1.63
N VAL A 221 -13.30 -3.25 -1.82
CA VAL A 221 -13.03 -1.91 -1.28
C VAL A 221 -14.06 -1.63 -0.19
N LEU A 222 -13.60 -1.56 1.05
CA LEU A 222 -14.43 -1.33 2.24
C LEU A 222 -13.82 -0.22 3.09
N THR A 223 -14.59 0.33 4.01
CA THR A 223 -14.09 1.16 5.10
C THR A 223 -13.60 0.30 6.26
N ALA A 224 -12.77 0.85 7.13
CA ALA A 224 -12.32 0.17 8.35
C ALA A 224 -13.53 -0.29 9.21
N ALA A 225 -14.58 0.53 9.30
CA ALA A 225 -15.78 0.20 10.05
C ALA A 225 -16.56 -0.98 9.44
N GLU A 226 -16.66 -1.05 8.11
CA GLU A 226 -17.30 -2.17 7.41
C GLU A 226 -16.53 -3.47 7.59
N ILE A 227 -15.20 -3.42 7.51
CA ILE A 227 -14.32 -4.57 7.76
C ILE A 227 -14.51 -5.09 9.18
N ILE A 228 -14.48 -4.21 10.19
CA ILE A 228 -14.70 -4.59 11.59
C ILE A 228 -16.08 -5.23 11.77
N THR A 229 -17.12 -4.65 11.16
CA THR A 229 -18.47 -5.20 11.22
C THR A 229 -18.56 -6.60 10.62
N GLU A 230 -17.90 -6.84 9.49
CA GLU A 230 -17.84 -8.16 8.85
C GLU A 230 -17.10 -9.17 9.72
N LEU A 231 -15.93 -8.80 10.25
CA LEU A 231 -15.17 -9.66 11.17
C LEU A 231 -15.96 -10.02 12.42
N GLN A 232 -16.73 -9.07 13.00
CA GLN A 232 -17.60 -9.33 14.15
C GLN A 232 -18.74 -10.32 13.81
N ALA A 233 -19.33 -10.19 12.62
CA ALA A 233 -20.41 -11.07 12.18
C ALA A 233 -19.97 -12.52 11.90
N LEU A 234 -18.67 -12.71 11.60
CA LEU A 234 -18.06 -14.00 11.26
C LEU A 234 -17.23 -14.61 12.41
N ALA A 235 -17.07 -13.86 13.50
CA ALA A 235 -16.44 -14.38 14.71
C ALA A 235 -17.27 -15.55 15.28
N PRO A 236 -16.63 -16.65 15.73
CA PRO A 236 -17.33 -17.84 16.25
C PRO A 236 -18.11 -17.58 17.55
#